data_a059106a617247a65b30f77b3890ebd5
#
_entry.id   a059106a617247a65b30f77b3890ebd5
#
_cell.length_a   1.000
_cell.length_b   1.000
_cell.length_c   1.000
_cell.angle_alpha   90.00
_cell.angle_beta   90.00
_cell.angle_gamma   90.00
#
_symmetry.space_group_name_H-M   'P 1'
#
loop_
_entity.id
_entity.type
_entity.pdbx_description
1 polymer ?
#
loop_
_entity_poly.entity_id
_entity_poly.type
_entity_poly.pdbx_seq_one_letter_code
_entity_poly.pdbx_strand_id
1 'polypeptide(L)'
;NIAPLHFGVPDSCKVTQLNAIFRSGNKQVTVRGSHQIAPSASEWKELMQEADDSIQVCIQVEKEGKWKEYAPFPIYVKKDKIDSHLAYRLIEPGYEIWNEMGIYQRCLENFDESAILTNKMTGYGCMNCHSFHKHNPDKMMLHLRVDYGGTYLIDQGNIEKLNSSIFESTSDAI
;
A
#
# COMPACT_ATOMS: atom_id res chain seq x y z
N ASN A 1 0.19 -2.16 14.23
CA ASN A 1 1.34 -2.57 13.43
C ASN A 1 1.25 -1.91 12.06
N ILE A 2 2.39 -1.48 11.52
CA ILE A 2 2.53 -0.93 10.17
C ILE A 2 3.88 -1.38 9.61
N ALA A 3 3.97 -1.60 8.30
CA ALA A 3 5.20 -1.95 7.61
C ALA A 3 6.31 -0.91 7.87
N PRO A 4 7.60 -1.31 7.87
CA PRO A 4 8.72 -0.40 8.01
C PRO A 4 8.66 0.76 7.02
N LEU A 5 8.93 1.97 7.48
CA LEU A 5 9.00 3.11 6.60
C LEU A 5 10.30 3.08 5.79
N HIS A 6 10.18 2.91 4.46
CA HIS A 6 11.30 2.99 3.55
C HIS A 6 11.36 4.38 2.92
N PHE A 7 12.54 4.95 2.85
CA PHE A 7 12.77 6.22 2.18
C PHE A 7 14.18 6.30 1.58
N GLY A 8 14.39 7.21 0.67
CA GLY A 8 15.66 7.35 -0.02
C GLY A 8 15.91 8.76 -0.50
N VAL A 9 17.06 8.94 -1.12
CA VAL A 9 17.45 10.18 -1.78
C VAL A 9 17.41 9.99 -3.30
N PRO A 10 16.99 11.01 -4.06
CA PRO A 10 17.05 10.97 -5.52
C PRO A 10 18.49 10.75 -6.01
N ASP A 11 18.66 10.02 -7.11
CA ASP A 11 19.97 9.76 -7.72
C ASP A 11 20.72 11.06 -8.07
N SER A 12 19.99 12.12 -8.37
CA SER A 12 20.54 13.47 -8.62
C SER A 12 21.34 14.03 -7.44
N CYS A 13 21.13 13.53 -6.22
CA CYS A 13 21.83 14.01 -5.04
C CYS A 13 23.28 13.54 -4.95
N LYS A 14 23.70 12.57 -5.79
CA LYS A 14 25.08 12.01 -5.83
C LYS A 14 25.60 11.63 -4.43
N VAL A 15 24.77 10.94 -3.67
CA VAL A 15 25.10 10.43 -2.34
C VAL A 15 25.81 9.09 -2.50
N THR A 16 26.90 8.89 -1.75
CA THR A 16 27.69 7.65 -1.79
C THR A 16 27.21 6.67 -0.72
N GLN A 17 26.95 7.20 0.49
CA GLN A 17 26.42 6.43 1.62
C GLN A 17 25.39 7.25 2.38
N LEU A 18 24.45 6.54 2.96
CA LEU A 18 23.34 7.09 3.73
C LEU A 18 23.18 6.30 5.03
N ASN A 19 23.14 6.99 6.16
CA ASN A 19 22.79 6.40 7.44
C ASN A 19 21.52 7.07 7.97
N ALA A 20 20.61 6.29 8.53
CA ALA A 20 19.52 6.80 9.34
C ALA A 20 19.60 6.21 10.74
N ILE A 21 19.58 7.09 11.72
CA ILE A 21 19.61 6.76 13.15
C ILE A 21 18.21 7.02 13.68
N PHE A 22 17.50 5.95 14.02
CA PHE A 22 16.17 5.98 14.63
C PHE A 22 16.33 5.87 16.15
N ARG A 23 15.65 6.73 16.89
CA ARG A 23 15.61 6.70 18.35
C ARG A 23 14.17 6.72 18.85
N SER A 24 13.85 5.79 19.75
CA SER A 24 12.53 5.64 20.35
C SER A 24 12.68 5.13 21.80
N GLY A 25 12.29 5.91 22.80
CA GLY A 25 12.55 5.56 24.18
C GLY A 25 14.03 5.27 24.41
N ASN A 26 14.32 4.08 24.92
CA ASN A 26 15.69 3.59 25.15
C ASN A 26 16.28 2.86 23.93
N LYS A 27 15.53 2.70 22.85
CA LYS A 27 15.96 1.98 21.65
C LYS A 27 16.58 2.91 20.63
N GLN A 28 17.72 2.47 20.09
CA GLN A 28 18.35 3.09 18.94
C GLN A 28 18.65 2.02 17.87
N VAL A 29 18.29 2.32 16.63
CA VAL A 29 18.59 1.50 15.45
C VAL A 29 19.28 2.37 14.42
N THR A 30 20.36 1.86 13.82
CA THR A 30 21.08 2.54 12.74
C THR A 30 20.98 1.70 11.47
N VAL A 31 20.30 2.22 10.48
CA VAL A 31 20.14 1.60 9.17
C VAL A 31 21.06 2.29 8.18
N ARG A 32 21.79 1.50 7.39
CA ARG A 32 22.75 1.97 6.39
C ARG A 32 22.30 1.60 4.99
N GLY A 33 22.54 2.48 4.04
CA GLY A 33 22.23 2.25 2.63
C GLY A 33 23.09 3.13 1.72
N SER A 34 23.00 2.90 0.43
CA SER A 34 23.63 3.78 -0.58
C SER A 34 22.65 4.88 -1.04
N HIS A 35 21.43 4.49 -1.38
CA HIS A 35 20.39 5.40 -1.89
C HIS A 35 19.07 5.27 -1.12
N GLN A 36 18.89 4.18 -0.38
CA GLN A 36 17.67 3.87 0.34
C GLN A 36 17.96 3.43 1.78
N ILE A 37 17.09 3.84 2.67
CA ILE A 37 17.00 3.36 4.05
C ILE A 37 15.78 2.46 4.14
N ALA A 38 16.02 1.23 4.58
CA ALA A 38 15.00 0.20 4.73
C ALA A 38 15.24 -0.57 6.04
N PRO A 39 14.66 -0.13 7.16
CA PRO A 39 14.70 -0.87 8.41
C PRO A 39 14.10 -2.26 8.21
N SER A 40 14.66 -3.27 8.87
CA SER A 40 14.04 -4.59 8.90
C SER A 40 12.72 -4.56 9.67
N ALA A 41 11.83 -5.53 9.40
CA ALA A 41 10.56 -5.63 10.10
C ALA A 41 10.74 -5.79 11.62
N SER A 42 11.78 -6.51 12.07
CA SER A 42 12.10 -6.69 13.49
C SER A 42 12.56 -5.40 14.15
N GLU A 43 13.51 -4.67 13.54
CA GLU A 43 14.00 -3.39 14.05
C GLU A 43 12.87 -2.36 14.13
N TRP A 44 12.02 -2.31 13.08
CA TRP A 44 10.88 -1.42 13.05
C TRP A 44 9.86 -1.73 14.13
N LYS A 45 9.56 -3.02 14.35
CA LYS A 45 8.64 -3.46 15.41
C LYS A 45 9.15 -3.06 16.79
N GLU A 46 10.45 -3.22 17.06
CA GLU A 46 11.06 -2.81 18.32
C GLU A 46 10.97 -1.29 18.54
N LEU A 47 11.27 -0.49 17.51
CA LEU A 47 11.12 0.97 17.57
C LEU A 47 9.69 1.39 17.85
N MET A 48 8.70 0.75 17.19
CA MET A 48 7.29 1.04 17.36
C MET A 48 6.75 0.63 18.74
N GLN A 49 7.29 -0.41 19.34
CA GLN A 49 6.93 -0.83 20.70
C GLN A 49 7.41 0.16 21.77
N GLU A 50 8.59 0.72 21.59
CA GLU A 50 9.19 1.71 22.49
C GLU A 50 8.67 3.14 22.29
N ALA A 51 7.97 3.39 21.16
CA ALA A 51 7.49 4.73 20.85
C ALA A 51 6.26 5.10 21.67
N ASP A 52 6.35 6.24 22.37
CA ASP A 52 5.17 6.88 22.98
C ASP A 52 4.35 7.59 21.89
N ASP A 53 4.85 8.71 21.38
CA ASP A 53 4.18 9.52 20.36
C ASP A 53 5.03 9.67 19.10
N SER A 54 6.35 9.43 19.14
CA SER A 54 7.22 9.65 17.99
C SER A 54 8.51 8.83 18.06
N ILE A 55 9.08 8.61 16.85
CA ILE A 55 10.42 8.10 16.63
C ILE A 55 11.24 9.26 16.07
N GLN A 56 12.36 9.59 16.70
CA GLN A 56 13.28 10.61 16.20
C GLN A 56 14.21 10.00 15.16
N VAL A 57 14.35 10.68 14.02
CA VAL A 57 15.20 10.23 12.91
C VAL A 57 16.28 11.27 12.64
N CYS A 58 17.54 10.85 12.63
CA CYS A 58 18.66 11.66 12.22
C CYS A 58 19.30 11.04 10.97
N ILE A 59 19.48 11.83 9.93
CA ILE A 59 20.04 11.39 8.65
C ILE A 59 21.46 11.90 8.53
N GLN A 60 22.38 10.99 8.20
CA GLN A 60 23.75 11.29 7.85
C GLN A 60 24.01 10.87 6.41
N VAL A 61 24.62 11.72 5.64
CA VAL A 61 24.89 11.53 4.22
C VAL A 61 26.36 11.71 3.93
N GLU A 62 26.95 10.76 3.22
CA GLU A 62 28.29 10.91 2.67
C GLU A 62 28.24 11.39 1.23
N LYS A 63 28.96 12.47 0.96
CA LYS A 63 29.15 13.01 -0.37
C LYS A 63 30.61 13.44 -0.55
N GLU A 64 31.24 12.96 -1.60
CA GLU A 64 32.65 13.31 -1.91
C GLU A 64 33.61 13.05 -0.73
N GLY A 65 33.42 11.94 -0.02
CA GLY A 65 34.21 11.54 1.14
C GLY A 65 33.97 12.35 2.42
N LYS A 66 32.93 13.20 2.43
CA LYS A 66 32.56 14.00 3.61
C LYS A 66 31.20 13.64 4.12
N TRP A 67 31.11 13.41 5.43
CA TRP A 67 29.85 13.18 6.11
C TRP A 67 29.18 14.50 6.50
N LYS A 68 27.87 14.58 6.25
CA LYS A 68 27.01 15.66 6.72
C LYS A 68 25.85 15.07 7.49
N GLU A 69 25.62 15.56 8.69
CA GLU A 69 24.45 15.25 9.49
C GLU A 69 23.38 16.34 9.31
N TYR A 70 22.13 15.93 9.19
CA TYR A 70 20.98 16.81 9.10
C TYR A 70 20.27 16.90 10.44
N ALA A 71 19.57 18.00 10.66
CA ALA A 71 18.75 18.17 11.86
C ALA A 71 17.74 17.00 11.99
N PRO A 72 17.60 16.43 13.19
CA PRO A 72 16.67 15.35 13.41
C PRO A 72 15.22 15.81 13.22
N PHE A 73 14.36 14.88 12.78
CA PHE A 73 12.93 15.11 12.62
C PHE A 73 12.13 13.96 13.24
N PRO A 74 10.90 14.20 13.72
CA PRO A 74 10.06 13.16 14.28
C PRO A 74 9.23 12.44 13.20
N ILE A 75 9.04 11.12 13.38
CA ILE A 75 7.96 10.36 12.79
C ILE A 75 6.92 10.17 13.90
N TYR A 76 5.76 10.79 13.75
CA TYR A 76 4.70 10.69 14.75
C TYR A 76 4.02 9.31 14.68
N VAL A 77 3.89 8.69 15.84
CA VAL A 77 3.24 7.39 16.01
C VAL A 77 1.87 7.56 16.63
N LYS A 78 0.85 6.97 15.99
CA LYS A 78 -0.49 6.88 16.54
C LYS A 78 -0.76 5.46 17.01
N LYS A 79 -1.49 5.34 18.12
CA LYS A 79 -1.85 4.05 18.73
C LYS A 79 -3.18 3.51 18.21
N ASP A 80 -3.85 4.27 17.35
CA ASP A 80 -5.09 3.83 16.71
C ASP A 80 -4.85 2.56 15.88
N LYS A 81 -5.80 1.63 15.97
CA LYS A 81 -5.76 0.43 15.13
C LYS A 81 -6.25 0.78 13.75
N ILE A 82 -5.51 0.33 12.74
CA ILE A 82 -5.91 0.36 11.35
C ILE A 82 -6.15 -1.07 10.86
N ASP A 83 -6.89 -1.22 9.77
CA ASP A 83 -7.07 -2.51 9.12
C ASP A 83 -5.72 -3.06 8.65
N SER A 84 -5.59 -4.38 8.64
CA SER A 84 -4.34 -5.03 8.25
C SER A 84 -4.06 -4.98 6.75
N HIS A 85 -5.10 -4.74 5.94
CA HIS A 85 -5.00 -4.73 4.48
C HIS A 85 -5.69 -3.52 3.87
N LEU A 86 -5.15 -3.06 2.75
CA LEU A 86 -5.73 -2.06 1.88
C LEU A 86 -6.07 -2.73 0.55
N ALA A 87 -7.33 -2.66 0.13
CA ALA A 87 -7.75 -3.07 -1.20
C ALA A 87 -7.81 -1.86 -2.13
N TYR A 88 -7.34 -2.02 -3.36
CA TYR A 88 -7.30 -0.95 -4.36
C TYR A 88 -7.36 -1.51 -5.78
N ARG A 89 -7.76 -0.67 -6.69
CA ARG A 89 -7.67 -0.97 -8.12
C ARG A 89 -6.31 -0.55 -8.64
N LEU A 90 -5.59 -1.46 -9.26
CA LEU A 90 -4.38 -1.19 -10.01
C LEU A 90 -4.73 -1.14 -11.50
N ILE A 91 -4.41 -0.04 -12.14
CA ILE A 91 -4.54 0.18 -13.57
C ILE A 91 -3.33 0.99 -14.04
N GLU A 92 -2.70 0.55 -15.12
CA GLU A 92 -1.59 1.27 -15.72
C GLU A 92 -2.05 2.64 -16.25
N PRO A 93 -1.25 3.69 -16.11
CA PRO A 93 -1.55 5.00 -16.64
C PRO A 93 -1.50 4.98 -18.18
N GLY A 94 -2.64 5.24 -18.82
CA GLY A 94 -2.74 5.28 -20.27
C GLY A 94 -4.17 5.06 -20.76
N TYR A 95 -4.43 5.48 -22.00
CA TYR A 95 -5.79 5.48 -22.55
C TYR A 95 -6.30 4.08 -22.94
N GLU A 96 -5.39 3.14 -23.27
CA GLU A 96 -5.74 1.81 -23.77
C GLU A 96 -5.35 0.66 -22.83
N ILE A 97 -4.88 0.97 -21.61
CA ILE A 97 -4.28 -0.05 -20.72
C ILE A 97 -5.30 -0.57 -19.69
N TRP A 98 -6.59 -0.35 -19.90
CA TRP A 98 -7.67 -0.96 -19.12
C TRP A 98 -7.71 -2.50 -19.25
N ASN A 99 -7.05 -3.08 -20.26
CA ASN A 99 -6.86 -4.53 -20.43
C ASN A 99 -5.81 -5.13 -19.50
N GLU A 100 -5.05 -4.32 -18.76
CA GLU A 100 -4.16 -4.78 -17.69
C GLU A 100 -4.55 -4.12 -16.37
N MET A 101 -5.63 -4.60 -15.79
CA MET A 101 -6.13 -4.06 -14.54
C MET A 101 -6.57 -5.17 -13.58
N GLY A 102 -6.63 -4.81 -12.31
CA GLY A 102 -7.10 -5.73 -11.28
C GLY A 102 -7.43 -5.03 -9.98
N ILE A 103 -8.10 -5.75 -9.11
CA ILE A 103 -8.29 -5.40 -7.71
C ILE A 103 -7.27 -6.19 -6.92
N TYR A 104 -6.47 -5.47 -6.16
CA TYR A 104 -5.39 -6.02 -5.35
C TYR A 104 -5.61 -5.68 -3.89
N GLN A 105 -5.01 -6.46 -3.03
CA GLN A 105 -4.86 -6.13 -1.62
C GLN A 105 -3.40 -6.09 -1.23
N ARG A 106 -3.06 -5.13 -0.38
CA ARG A 106 -1.73 -5.00 0.21
C ARG A 106 -1.82 -5.11 1.71
N CYS A 107 -0.97 -5.94 2.29
CA CYS A 107 -0.79 -5.98 3.73
C CYS A 107 -0.12 -4.70 4.22
N LEU A 108 -0.71 -4.02 5.18
CA LEU A 108 -0.16 -2.80 5.77
C LEU A 108 0.87 -3.06 6.86
N GLU A 109 1.01 -4.31 7.32
CA GLU A 109 1.99 -4.71 8.33
C GLU A 109 3.33 -5.16 7.72
N ASN A 110 3.32 -5.45 6.41
CA ASN A 110 4.50 -5.79 5.60
C ASN A 110 4.31 -5.22 4.18
N PHE A 111 5.01 -5.75 3.19
CA PHE A 111 4.92 -5.29 1.80
C PHE A 111 4.23 -6.30 0.89
N ASP A 112 3.60 -7.34 1.44
CA ASP A 112 2.94 -8.37 0.66
C ASP A 112 1.75 -7.79 -0.10
N GLU A 113 1.69 -8.11 -1.37
CA GLU A 113 0.61 -7.73 -2.27
C GLU A 113 0.09 -8.96 -2.98
N SER A 114 -1.22 -9.09 -3.08
CA SER A 114 -1.86 -10.18 -3.80
C SER A 114 -3.06 -9.69 -4.60
N ALA A 115 -3.30 -10.32 -5.75
CA ALA A 115 -4.48 -10.04 -6.56
C ALA A 115 -5.71 -10.67 -5.89
N ILE A 116 -6.77 -9.87 -5.74
CA ILE A 116 -8.12 -10.35 -5.39
C ILE A 116 -8.80 -10.84 -6.68
N LEU A 117 -8.75 -10.01 -7.73
CA LEU A 117 -9.33 -10.31 -9.04
C LEU A 117 -8.56 -9.55 -10.12
N THR A 118 -8.20 -10.23 -11.20
CA THR A 118 -7.62 -9.59 -12.38
C THR A 118 -8.56 -9.71 -13.57
N ASN A 119 -8.49 -8.77 -14.50
CA ASN A 119 -9.32 -8.80 -15.70
C ASN A 119 -9.03 -9.98 -16.64
N LYS A 120 -7.86 -10.61 -16.51
CA LYS A 120 -7.55 -11.89 -17.19
C LYS A 120 -8.56 -12.99 -16.83
N MET A 121 -9.06 -12.97 -15.59
CA MET A 121 -10.06 -13.93 -15.09
C MET A 121 -11.48 -13.65 -15.63
N THR A 122 -11.70 -12.47 -16.19
CA THR A 122 -13.01 -12.00 -16.69
C THR A 122 -12.97 -11.65 -18.18
N GLY A 123 -12.17 -12.38 -18.97
CA GLY A 123 -12.09 -12.19 -20.43
C GLY A 123 -11.55 -10.83 -20.84
N TYR A 124 -10.64 -10.25 -20.05
CA TYR A 124 -10.09 -8.90 -20.23
C TYR A 124 -11.14 -7.78 -20.17
N GLY A 125 -12.29 -8.05 -19.55
CA GLY A 125 -13.32 -7.05 -19.32
C GLY A 125 -12.88 -6.00 -18.30
N CYS A 126 -13.43 -4.79 -18.44
CA CYS A 126 -13.21 -3.72 -17.47
C CYS A 126 -13.89 -4.07 -16.13
N MET A 127 -13.16 -3.88 -15.04
CA MET A 127 -13.66 -3.95 -13.67
C MET A 127 -13.37 -2.64 -12.96
N ASN A 128 -14.37 -2.05 -12.34
CA ASN A 128 -14.15 -0.71 -11.80
C ASN A 128 -14.60 -0.57 -10.35
N CYS A 129 -15.87 -0.69 -10.09
CA CYS A 129 -16.43 -0.33 -8.80
C CYS A 129 -16.37 -1.51 -7.84
N HIS A 130 -15.65 -1.38 -6.75
CA HIS A 130 -15.70 -2.33 -5.66
C HIS A 130 -15.95 -1.60 -4.34
N SER A 131 -16.64 -2.25 -3.43
CA SER A 131 -16.94 -1.70 -2.11
C SER A 131 -17.06 -2.83 -1.10
N PHE A 132 -16.46 -2.65 0.05
CA PHE A 132 -16.54 -3.60 1.16
C PHE A 132 -17.65 -3.21 2.13
N HIS A 133 -18.44 -4.18 2.56
CA HIS A 133 -19.48 -3.96 3.54
C HIS A 133 -18.88 -3.68 4.91
N LYS A 134 -18.98 -2.43 5.39
CA LYS A 134 -18.47 -2.01 6.72
C LYS A 134 -17.03 -2.47 6.97
N HIS A 135 -16.16 -2.35 5.97
CA HIS A 135 -14.76 -2.80 6.00
C HIS A 135 -14.56 -4.31 6.24
N ASN A 136 -15.61 -5.13 6.08
CA ASN A 136 -15.49 -6.57 6.18
C ASN A 136 -14.86 -7.15 4.90
N PRO A 137 -13.66 -7.76 4.94
CA PRO A 137 -12.98 -8.30 3.77
C PRO A 137 -13.72 -9.48 3.12
N ASP A 138 -14.56 -10.19 3.89
CA ASP A 138 -15.29 -11.36 3.41
C ASP A 138 -16.58 -10.99 2.66
N LYS A 139 -16.92 -9.69 2.63
CA LYS A 139 -18.15 -9.23 1.99
C LYS A 139 -17.91 -7.97 1.16
N MET A 140 -17.97 -8.15 -0.16
CA MET A 140 -17.74 -7.06 -1.10
C MET A 140 -18.74 -7.08 -2.26
N MET A 141 -18.96 -5.92 -2.84
CA MET A 141 -19.68 -5.75 -4.09
C MET A 141 -18.68 -5.33 -5.18
N LEU A 142 -18.86 -5.88 -6.38
CA LEU A 142 -18.00 -5.63 -7.53
C LEU A 142 -18.85 -5.45 -8.78
N HIS A 143 -18.52 -4.47 -9.62
CA HIS A 143 -19.13 -4.29 -10.93
C HIS A 143 -18.15 -4.63 -12.04
N LEU A 144 -18.56 -5.56 -12.92
CA LEU A 144 -17.84 -5.97 -14.12
C LEU A 144 -18.56 -5.44 -15.37
N ARG A 145 -17.79 -5.27 -16.45
CA ARG A 145 -18.31 -4.88 -17.78
C ARG A 145 -17.92 -5.92 -18.82
N VAL A 146 -18.49 -5.79 -20.01
CA VAL A 146 -18.28 -6.67 -21.18
C VAL A 146 -18.90 -8.06 -20.92
N ASP A 147 -18.23 -9.15 -21.26
CA ASP A 147 -18.79 -10.52 -21.27
C ASP A 147 -19.39 -10.97 -19.93
N TYR A 148 -18.82 -10.51 -18.83
CA TYR A 148 -19.33 -10.79 -17.49
C TYR A 148 -20.09 -9.59 -16.89
N GLY A 149 -20.60 -8.69 -17.75
CA GLY A 149 -21.25 -7.46 -17.30
C GLY A 149 -22.30 -7.68 -16.22
N GLY A 150 -22.24 -6.87 -15.16
CA GLY A 150 -23.17 -6.91 -14.04
C GLY A 150 -22.53 -6.61 -12.70
N THR A 151 -23.37 -6.47 -11.69
CA THR A 151 -22.95 -6.27 -10.30
C THR A 151 -22.99 -7.61 -9.57
N TYR A 152 -21.94 -7.92 -8.86
CA TYR A 152 -21.74 -9.15 -8.11
C TYR A 152 -21.60 -8.85 -6.64
N LEU A 153 -22.28 -9.64 -5.82
CA LEU A 153 -22.03 -9.72 -4.38
C LEU A 153 -21.14 -10.92 -4.13
N ILE A 154 -20.05 -10.70 -3.41
CA ILE A 154 -19.16 -11.74 -2.89
C ILE A 154 -19.35 -11.76 -1.39
N ASP A 155 -19.78 -12.88 -0.82
CA ASP A 155 -20.02 -13.04 0.60
C ASP A 155 -19.47 -14.40 1.05
N GLN A 156 -18.45 -14.40 1.89
CA GLN A 156 -17.76 -15.60 2.38
C GLN A 156 -17.36 -16.58 1.27
N GLY A 157 -16.85 -16.04 0.15
CA GLY A 157 -16.46 -16.82 -1.02
C GLY A 157 -17.60 -17.23 -1.96
N ASN A 158 -18.87 -17.02 -1.59
CA ASN A 158 -19.99 -17.21 -2.48
C ASN A 158 -20.16 -15.99 -3.39
N ILE A 159 -20.38 -16.23 -4.68
CA ILE A 159 -20.52 -15.17 -5.69
C ILE A 159 -21.95 -15.22 -6.24
N GLU A 160 -22.66 -14.12 -6.11
CA GLU A 160 -24.01 -13.95 -6.63
C GLU A 160 -24.08 -12.74 -7.58
N LYS A 161 -24.61 -12.93 -8.78
CA LYS A 161 -24.90 -11.82 -9.69
C LYS A 161 -26.22 -11.17 -9.29
N LEU A 162 -26.19 -9.88 -8.99
CA LEU A 162 -27.37 -9.11 -8.62
C LEU A 162 -28.16 -8.79 -9.88
N ASN A 163 -29.36 -9.38 -10.02
CA ASN A 163 -30.31 -9.05 -11.07
C ASN A 163 -31.19 -7.89 -10.61
N SER A 164 -30.87 -6.69 -11.08
CA SER A 164 -31.67 -5.51 -10.81
C SER A 164 -31.95 -4.78 -12.11
N SER A 165 -33.21 -4.60 -12.43
CA SER A 165 -33.65 -3.82 -13.60
C SER A 165 -33.22 -2.34 -13.55
N ILE A 166 -32.87 -1.86 -12.37
CA ILE A 166 -32.33 -0.49 -12.18
C ILE A 166 -30.89 -0.38 -12.67
N PHE A 167 -30.09 -1.45 -12.56
CA PHE A 167 -28.69 -1.44 -12.99
C PHE A 167 -28.52 -1.75 -14.48
N GLU A 168 -29.48 -2.43 -15.10
CA GLU A 168 -29.43 -2.71 -16.54
C GLU A 168 -29.62 -1.45 -17.39
N SER A 169 -30.38 -0.48 -16.90
CA SER A 169 -30.67 0.76 -17.64
C SER A 169 -29.49 1.76 -17.66
N THR A 170 -28.46 1.58 -16.83
CA THR A 170 -27.30 2.49 -16.77
C THR A 170 -26.07 1.97 -17.54
N SER A 171 -26.08 0.72 -18.00
CA SER A 171 -24.98 0.13 -18.76
C SER A 171 -25.02 0.49 -20.26
N ASP A 172 -26.16 0.92 -20.78
CA ASP A 172 -26.35 1.24 -22.20
C ASP A 172 -26.21 2.74 -22.53
N ALA A 173 -25.82 3.55 -21.54
CA ALA A 173 -25.80 5.01 -21.69
C ALA A 173 -24.40 5.63 -21.51
N ILE A 174 -23.34 5.01 -22.05
CA ILE A 174 -22.06 5.70 -22.29
C ILE A 174 -21.38 5.11 -23.53
#